data_7d60555d053bd29c8c23e8d003672ba8
#
_entry.id   7d60555d053bd29c8c23e8d003672ba8
#
_cell.length_a   1.000
_cell.length_b   1.000
_cell.length_c   1.000
_cell.angle_alpha   90.00
_cell.angle_beta   90.00
_cell.angle_gamma   90.00
#
_symmetry.space_group_name_H-M   'P 1'
#
loop_
_entity.id
_entity.type
_entity.pdbx_description
1 polymer ?
#
loop_
_entity_poly.entity_id
_entity_poly.type
_entity_poly.pdbx_seq_one_letter_code
_entity_poly.pdbx_strand_id
1 'polypeptide(L)'
;MLFENIKEAITSIFSNKMRSVLTMLGIIIGISAVITITTIGSSIKSTLNSTFNSLGGSSVTVYLDARYPEDDADWDSWEYPDMEKDDYITQEMLDGLIEAYPDEFTGIISQAFYQNGKVNGENGKYANVSATGVTPGFLDYAKLKILRGRDITDTDSSRQKKVCLVSDRMVENYFGNEDPLGKTVAIDFDDGTTGDFVIVGVYEYNQTYFGKEDTSISKKDRYTAAFLPIGTVFNMTGAEENGYSNIDITVNPASDIEQATTDASDFLSKFYENNKNWTVTAYNMQSDLGMINTVINVITV
;
A
#
# COMPACT_ATOMS: atom_id res chain seq x y z
N MET A 1 16.37 -53.93 -38.45
CA MET A 1 15.74 -52.72 -38.97
C MET A 1 15.82 -51.54 -37.98
N LEU A 2 15.19 -51.58 -36.79
CA LEU A 2 15.18 -50.39 -35.88
C LEU A 2 16.60 -50.06 -35.35
N PHE A 3 17.37 -51.06 -34.97
CA PHE A 3 18.75 -50.91 -34.48
C PHE A 3 19.74 -50.46 -35.59
N GLU A 4 19.52 -50.89 -36.81
CA GLU A 4 20.34 -50.48 -37.95
C GLU A 4 20.06 -49.02 -38.33
N ASN A 5 18.79 -48.62 -38.34
CA ASN A 5 18.42 -47.23 -38.60
C ASN A 5 18.97 -46.26 -37.53
N ILE A 6 18.98 -46.67 -36.25
CA ILE A 6 19.58 -45.89 -35.16
C ILE A 6 21.13 -45.80 -35.36
N LYS A 7 21.80 -46.88 -35.73
CA LYS A 7 23.24 -46.90 -35.98
C LYS A 7 23.64 -46.03 -37.16
N GLU A 8 22.86 -46.08 -38.26
CA GLU A 8 23.06 -45.19 -39.43
C GLU A 8 22.83 -43.71 -39.08
N ALA A 9 21.79 -43.40 -38.32
CA ALA A 9 21.54 -42.02 -37.86
C ALA A 9 22.67 -41.47 -36.99
N ILE A 10 23.19 -42.28 -36.05
CA ILE A 10 24.33 -41.93 -35.21
C ILE A 10 25.60 -41.74 -36.08
N THR A 11 25.87 -42.64 -37.04
CA THR A 11 27.03 -42.53 -37.93
C THR A 11 26.94 -41.28 -38.82
N SER A 12 25.75 -40.95 -39.31
CA SER A 12 25.51 -39.72 -40.09
C SER A 12 25.76 -38.46 -39.29
N ILE A 13 25.40 -38.44 -38.01
CA ILE A 13 25.68 -37.32 -37.10
C ILE A 13 27.19 -37.13 -36.90
N PHE A 14 27.93 -38.23 -36.72
CA PHE A 14 29.38 -38.17 -36.50
C PHE A 14 30.17 -37.89 -37.79
N SER A 15 29.65 -38.19 -38.99
CA SER A 15 30.29 -37.86 -40.26
C SER A 15 30.25 -36.35 -40.61
N ASN A 16 29.26 -35.61 -40.09
CA ASN A 16 29.10 -34.16 -40.30
C ASN A 16 29.11 -33.38 -38.97
N LYS A 17 30.12 -33.62 -38.14
CA LYS A 17 30.20 -33.09 -36.75
C LYS A 17 29.88 -31.59 -36.61
N MET A 18 30.45 -30.73 -37.46
CA MET A 18 30.27 -29.29 -37.37
C MET A 18 28.81 -28.86 -37.64
N ARG A 19 28.15 -29.49 -38.64
CA ARG A 19 26.75 -29.17 -38.96
C ARG A 19 25.82 -29.64 -37.85
N SER A 20 26.05 -30.86 -37.34
CA SER A 20 25.24 -31.42 -36.25
C SER A 20 25.40 -30.65 -34.96
N VAL A 21 26.60 -30.21 -34.60
CA VAL A 21 26.84 -29.35 -33.43
C VAL A 21 26.18 -28.00 -33.58
N LEU A 22 26.32 -27.35 -34.75
CA LEU A 22 25.66 -26.04 -34.99
C LEU A 22 24.14 -26.12 -34.91
N THR A 23 23.52 -27.18 -35.49
CA THR A 23 22.05 -27.33 -35.41
C THR A 23 21.59 -27.65 -34.00
N MET A 24 22.30 -28.51 -33.24
CA MET A 24 21.99 -28.77 -31.83
C MET A 24 22.15 -27.49 -30.99
N LEU A 25 23.22 -26.70 -31.20
CA LEU A 25 23.44 -25.45 -30.50
C LEU A 25 22.30 -24.45 -30.76
N GLY A 26 21.84 -24.33 -32.02
CA GLY A 26 20.72 -23.51 -32.38
C GLY A 26 19.41 -23.90 -31.69
N ILE A 27 19.13 -25.20 -31.62
CA ILE A 27 17.96 -25.73 -30.92
C ILE A 27 18.05 -25.48 -29.40
N ILE A 28 19.23 -25.73 -28.81
CA ILE A 28 19.45 -25.50 -27.38
C ILE A 28 19.25 -24.05 -27.02
N ILE A 29 19.83 -23.12 -27.79
CA ILE A 29 19.70 -21.67 -27.59
C ILE A 29 18.22 -21.26 -27.72
N GLY A 30 17.53 -21.75 -28.76
CA GLY A 30 16.11 -21.43 -28.98
C GLY A 30 15.22 -21.90 -27.82
N ILE A 31 15.35 -23.15 -27.42
CA ILE A 31 14.56 -23.72 -26.30
C ILE A 31 14.92 -23.02 -24.97
N SER A 32 16.21 -22.78 -24.71
CA SER A 32 16.66 -22.11 -23.50
C SER A 32 16.12 -20.67 -23.44
N ALA A 33 16.09 -19.96 -24.55
CA ALA A 33 15.53 -18.60 -24.61
C ALA A 33 14.02 -18.61 -24.27
N VAL A 34 13.24 -19.53 -24.86
CA VAL A 34 11.80 -19.66 -24.57
C VAL A 34 11.56 -19.99 -23.09
N ILE A 35 12.28 -20.99 -22.55
CA ILE A 35 12.16 -21.36 -21.13
C ILE A 35 12.50 -20.16 -20.21
N THR A 36 13.57 -19.44 -20.53
CA THR A 36 13.99 -18.28 -19.74
C THR A 36 12.92 -17.19 -19.74
N ILE A 37 12.38 -16.83 -20.91
CA ILE A 37 11.36 -15.81 -21.05
C ILE A 37 10.08 -16.19 -20.30
N THR A 38 9.60 -17.44 -20.48
CA THR A 38 8.39 -17.92 -19.80
C THR A 38 8.56 -18.01 -18.28
N THR A 39 9.75 -18.41 -17.82
CA THR A 39 10.06 -18.47 -16.38
C THR A 39 10.12 -17.08 -15.76
N ILE A 40 10.75 -16.12 -16.42
CA ILE A 40 10.80 -14.73 -15.96
C ILE A 40 9.38 -14.14 -15.91
N GLY A 41 8.57 -14.34 -16.97
CA GLY A 41 7.19 -13.87 -17.02
C GLY A 41 6.33 -14.43 -15.88
N SER A 42 6.40 -15.75 -15.64
CA SER A 42 5.66 -16.39 -14.54
C SER A 42 6.13 -15.92 -13.16
N SER A 43 7.43 -15.69 -12.98
CA SER A 43 8.01 -15.18 -11.73
C SER A 43 7.54 -13.74 -11.45
N ILE A 44 7.55 -12.88 -12.46
CA ILE A 44 7.04 -11.49 -12.33
C ILE A 44 5.56 -11.52 -11.95
N LYS A 45 4.74 -12.31 -12.66
CA LYS A 45 3.31 -12.46 -12.36
C LYS A 45 3.06 -12.95 -10.93
N SER A 46 3.80 -13.94 -10.46
CA SER A 46 3.68 -14.45 -9.09
C SER A 46 4.06 -13.40 -8.05
N THR A 47 5.16 -12.65 -8.30
CA THR A 47 5.61 -11.59 -7.41
C THR A 47 4.59 -10.45 -7.35
N LEU A 48 4.07 -10.00 -8.48
CA LEU A 48 3.04 -8.96 -8.54
C LEU A 48 1.78 -9.39 -7.78
N ASN A 49 1.27 -10.60 -8.03
CA ASN A 49 0.09 -11.11 -7.33
C ASN A 49 0.31 -11.23 -5.81
N SER A 50 1.50 -11.65 -5.36
CA SER A 50 1.80 -11.73 -3.93
C SER A 50 1.92 -10.36 -3.29
N THR A 51 2.54 -9.40 -3.97
CA THR A 51 2.63 -8.02 -3.52
C THR A 51 1.24 -7.38 -3.45
N PHE A 52 0.42 -7.56 -4.48
CA PHE A 52 -0.96 -7.11 -4.53
C PHE A 52 -1.77 -7.63 -3.34
N ASN A 53 -1.75 -8.95 -3.11
CA ASN A 53 -2.47 -9.54 -1.97
C ASN A 53 -1.94 -9.07 -0.61
N SER A 54 -0.67 -8.66 -0.52
CA SER A 54 -0.07 -8.14 0.70
C SER A 54 -0.38 -6.66 0.96
N LEU A 55 -0.75 -5.92 -0.09
CA LEU A 55 -1.08 -4.48 -0.03
C LEU A 55 -2.59 -4.21 0.01
N GLY A 56 -3.41 -5.16 0.42
CA GLY A 56 -4.85 -4.97 0.53
C GLY A 56 -5.60 -5.06 -0.80
N GLY A 57 -5.25 -6.04 -1.64
CA GLY A 57 -5.71 -6.23 -3.03
C GLY A 57 -7.23 -6.32 -3.29
N SER A 58 -8.06 -6.01 -2.31
CA SER A 58 -9.52 -5.91 -2.42
C SER A 58 -9.97 -4.52 -1.97
N SER A 59 -9.36 -3.47 -2.48
CA SER A 59 -9.76 -2.09 -2.20
C SER A 59 -9.86 -1.26 -3.47
N VAL A 60 -10.76 -0.29 -3.42
CA VAL A 60 -10.88 0.81 -4.38
C VAL A 60 -10.24 2.03 -3.74
N THR A 61 -9.23 2.58 -4.39
CA THR A 61 -8.65 3.85 -3.98
C THR A 61 -9.44 4.98 -4.62
N VAL A 62 -9.91 5.90 -3.79
CA VAL A 62 -10.62 7.09 -4.22
C VAL A 62 -9.81 8.31 -3.81
N TYR A 63 -9.61 9.23 -4.72
CA TYR A 63 -8.91 10.48 -4.46
C TYR A 63 -9.52 11.63 -5.22
N LEU A 64 -9.25 12.83 -4.71
CA LEU A 64 -9.63 14.08 -5.35
C LEU A 64 -8.54 14.48 -6.34
N ASP A 65 -8.93 14.69 -7.58
CA ASP A 65 -8.07 15.17 -8.64
C ASP A 65 -8.47 16.58 -9.06
N ALA A 66 -7.49 17.41 -9.36
CA ALA A 66 -7.76 18.76 -9.85
C ALA A 66 -8.35 18.69 -11.25
N ARG A 67 -9.31 19.55 -11.53
CA ARG A 67 -9.84 19.72 -12.90
C ARG A 67 -8.84 20.50 -13.72
N TYR A 68 -8.28 19.84 -14.74
CA TYR A 68 -7.33 20.43 -15.67
C TYR A 68 -8.07 21.16 -16.80
N PRO A 69 -7.47 22.22 -17.36
CA PRO A 69 -8.02 22.89 -18.54
C PRO A 69 -8.19 21.93 -19.71
N GLU A 70 -9.28 22.05 -20.44
CA GLU A 70 -9.52 21.27 -21.66
C GLU A 70 -8.73 21.84 -22.87
N ASP A 71 -8.46 23.15 -22.89
CA ASP A 71 -7.77 23.83 -23.99
C ASP A 71 -6.30 24.14 -23.65
N ASP A 72 -5.39 23.92 -24.64
CA ASP A 72 -3.95 24.18 -24.49
C ASP A 72 -3.63 25.65 -24.13
N ALA A 73 -4.49 26.61 -24.50
CA ALA A 73 -4.29 28.02 -24.23
C ALA A 73 -4.46 28.40 -22.76
N ASP A 74 -5.16 27.58 -21.98
CA ASP A 74 -5.47 27.87 -20.57
C ASP A 74 -4.40 27.34 -19.62
N TRP A 75 -3.50 26.46 -20.11
CA TRP A 75 -2.42 25.90 -19.28
C TRP A 75 -1.41 26.94 -18.80
N ASP A 76 -1.14 27.98 -19.59
CA ASP A 76 -0.19 29.03 -19.24
C ASP A 76 -0.66 29.88 -18.03
N SER A 77 -1.96 29.90 -17.77
CA SER A 77 -2.60 30.65 -16.66
C SER A 77 -3.16 29.75 -15.58
N TRP A 78 -3.13 28.43 -15.75
CA TRP A 78 -3.68 27.49 -14.79
C TRP A 78 -2.73 27.30 -13.60
N GLU A 79 -3.27 27.51 -12.41
CA GLU A 79 -2.60 27.24 -11.15
C GLU A 79 -3.28 26.07 -10.46
N TYR A 80 -2.51 25.21 -9.81
CA TYR A 80 -3.06 24.10 -9.04
C TYR A 80 -3.94 24.66 -7.91
N PRO A 81 -5.23 24.29 -7.84
CA PRO A 81 -6.14 24.90 -6.87
C PRO A 81 -5.79 24.47 -5.44
N ASP A 82 -5.91 25.38 -4.50
CA ASP A 82 -5.88 25.06 -3.09
C ASP A 82 -7.17 24.33 -2.69
N MET A 83 -7.08 23.35 -1.81
CA MET A 83 -8.25 22.65 -1.29
C MET A 83 -8.90 23.47 -0.17
N GLU A 84 -10.18 23.75 -0.33
CA GLU A 84 -11.01 24.34 0.72
C GLU A 84 -11.71 23.24 1.55
N LYS A 85 -12.27 23.61 2.69
CA LYS A 85 -12.93 22.66 3.61
C LYS A 85 -14.02 21.82 2.92
N ASP A 86 -14.82 22.45 2.06
CA ASP A 86 -15.95 21.80 1.37
C ASP A 86 -15.51 20.94 0.18
N ASP A 87 -14.22 20.93 -0.17
CA ASP A 87 -13.69 20.11 -1.25
C ASP A 87 -13.39 18.67 -0.81
N TYR A 88 -13.17 18.43 0.49
CA TYR A 88 -12.77 17.11 0.98
C TYR A 88 -13.92 16.10 0.97
N ILE A 89 -13.58 14.82 0.76
CA ILE A 89 -14.51 13.71 0.91
C ILE A 89 -14.86 13.58 2.40
N THR A 90 -16.12 13.77 2.73
CA THR A 90 -16.57 13.74 4.13
C THR A 90 -16.91 12.31 4.59
N GLN A 91 -16.89 12.08 5.90
CA GLN A 91 -17.35 10.82 6.47
C GLN A 91 -18.79 10.50 6.10
N GLU A 92 -19.67 11.51 6.00
CA GLU A 92 -21.08 11.36 5.60
C GLU A 92 -21.22 10.83 4.17
N MET A 93 -20.38 11.30 3.22
CA MET A 93 -20.37 10.79 1.85
C MET A 93 -19.95 9.32 1.81
N LEU A 94 -18.99 8.93 2.63
CA LEU A 94 -18.48 7.57 2.70
C LEU A 94 -19.47 6.62 3.39
N ASP A 95 -20.09 7.06 4.46
CA ASP A 95 -21.16 6.31 5.13
C ASP A 95 -22.35 6.10 4.19
N GLY A 96 -22.71 7.12 3.41
CA GLY A 96 -23.73 7.01 2.38
C GLY A 96 -23.39 6.05 1.26
N LEU A 97 -22.12 5.97 0.85
CA LEU A 97 -21.66 5.00 -0.12
C LEU A 97 -21.80 3.56 0.41
N ILE A 98 -21.34 3.31 1.64
CA ILE A 98 -21.45 1.99 2.27
C ILE A 98 -22.92 1.59 2.48
N GLU A 99 -23.78 2.53 2.85
CA GLU A 99 -25.21 2.29 3.01
C GLU A 99 -25.90 1.98 1.67
N ALA A 100 -25.47 2.62 0.59
CA ALA A 100 -26.00 2.37 -0.76
C ALA A 100 -25.57 1.01 -1.33
N TYR A 101 -24.39 0.52 -0.97
CA TYR A 101 -23.78 -0.73 -1.49
C TYR A 101 -23.25 -1.62 -0.37
N PRO A 102 -24.09 -2.08 0.57
CA PRO A 102 -23.67 -2.77 1.79
C PRO A 102 -23.07 -4.17 1.54
N ASP A 103 -23.37 -4.79 0.40
CA ASP A 103 -22.82 -6.08 0.01
C ASP A 103 -21.45 -5.96 -0.67
N GLU A 104 -21.09 -4.77 -1.14
CA GLU A 104 -19.84 -4.50 -1.87
C GLU A 104 -18.76 -3.92 -0.97
N PHE A 105 -19.09 -2.88 -0.20
CA PHE A 105 -18.11 -2.15 0.61
C PHE A 105 -18.18 -2.57 2.08
N THR A 106 -17.01 -2.88 2.64
CA THR A 106 -16.92 -3.42 4.02
C THR A 106 -16.29 -2.44 5.00
N GLY A 107 -15.66 -1.37 4.53
CA GLY A 107 -15.03 -0.40 5.42
C GLY A 107 -14.19 0.63 4.67
N ILE A 108 -13.64 1.54 5.44
CA ILE A 108 -12.87 2.67 4.97
C ILE A 108 -11.49 2.60 5.60
N ILE A 109 -10.46 2.64 4.79
CA ILE A 109 -9.07 2.64 5.23
C ILE A 109 -8.41 3.93 4.77
N SER A 110 -7.85 4.66 5.70
CA SER A 110 -7.04 5.84 5.41
C SER A 110 -5.86 5.93 6.36
N GLN A 111 -4.84 6.59 5.88
CA GLN A 111 -3.68 6.97 6.68
C GLN A 111 -3.30 8.41 6.39
N ALA A 112 -2.88 9.11 7.41
CA ALA A 112 -2.39 10.48 7.32
C ALA A 112 -1.05 10.58 8.07
N PHE A 113 0.03 10.79 7.33
CA PHE A 113 1.32 11.08 7.96
C PHE A 113 1.22 12.42 8.71
N TYR A 114 1.66 12.43 9.97
CA TYR A 114 1.73 13.64 10.76
C TYR A 114 3.14 14.22 10.74
N GLN A 115 4.03 13.63 11.53
CA GLN A 115 5.39 14.12 11.71
C GLN A 115 6.32 12.98 12.09
N ASN A 116 7.60 13.15 11.79
CA ASN A 116 8.64 12.39 12.45
C ASN A 116 8.88 12.93 13.84
N GLY A 117 9.37 12.07 14.72
CA GLY A 117 9.65 12.45 16.09
C GLY A 117 10.53 11.43 16.79
N LYS A 118 10.82 11.73 18.03
CA LYS A 118 11.70 10.92 18.88
C LYS A 118 11.07 10.72 20.25
N VAL A 119 11.11 9.50 20.73
CA VAL A 119 10.81 9.17 22.12
C VAL A 119 12.12 9.07 22.88
N ASN A 120 12.32 9.95 23.87
CA ASN A 120 13.53 9.99 24.70
C ASN A 120 13.26 9.38 26.08
N GLY A 121 14.14 8.49 26.53
CA GLY A 121 14.06 7.82 27.81
C GLY A 121 15.28 8.05 28.67
N GLU A 122 15.26 7.46 29.84
CA GLU A 122 16.39 7.48 30.75
C GLU A 122 17.57 6.66 30.24
N ASN A 123 18.78 6.97 30.71
CA ASN A 123 20.02 6.24 30.41
C ASN A 123 20.35 6.15 28.90
N GLY A 124 19.98 7.17 28.12
CA GLY A 124 20.28 7.23 26.70
C GLY A 124 19.45 6.24 25.84
N LYS A 125 18.36 5.70 26.38
CA LYS A 125 17.37 4.98 25.59
C LYS A 125 16.58 5.96 24.74
N TYR A 126 16.30 5.60 23.49
CA TYR A 126 15.45 6.37 22.59
C TYR A 126 14.92 5.50 21.46
N ALA A 127 13.89 5.97 20.81
CA ALA A 127 13.40 5.42 19.55
C ALA A 127 12.94 6.55 18.64
N ASN A 128 13.27 6.43 17.35
CA ASN A 128 12.76 7.33 16.33
C ASN A 128 11.43 6.76 15.79
N VAL A 129 10.43 7.61 15.67
CA VAL A 129 9.08 7.23 15.25
C VAL A 129 8.56 8.17 14.18
N SER A 130 7.80 7.60 13.24
CA SER A 130 6.99 8.35 12.28
C SER A 130 5.54 8.27 12.74
N ALA A 131 4.99 9.36 13.26
CA ALA A 131 3.61 9.40 13.70
C ALA A 131 2.67 9.44 12.48
N THR A 132 1.78 8.47 12.42
CA THR A 132 0.85 8.29 11.30
C THR A 132 -0.54 8.03 11.86
N GLY A 133 -1.50 8.88 11.51
CA GLY A 133 -2.92 8.65 11.80
C GLY A 133 -3.45 7.53 10.92
N VAL A 134 -4.23 6.62 11.50
CA VAL A 134 -4.84 5.51 10.76
C VAL A 134 -6.29 5.31 11.19
N THR A 135 -7.11 4.85 10.25
CA THR A 135 -8.46 4.39 10.54
C THR A 135 -8.44 3.02 11.23
N PRO A 136 -9.47 2.65 11.98
CA PRO A 136 -9.64 1.29 12.49
C PRO A 136 -9.59 0.24 11.37
N GLY A 137 -8.95 -0.92 11.64
CA GLY A 137 -8.77 -1.98 10.64
C GLY A 137 -7.58 -1.78 9.70
N PHE A 138 -6.87 -0.65 9.79
CA PHE A 138 -5.69 -0.38 8.96
C PHE A 138 -4.61 -1.46 9.11
N LEU A 139 -4.35 -1.97 10.32
CA LEU A 139 -3.32 -2.99 10.53
C LEU A 139 -3.66 -4.30 9.82
N ASP A 140 -4.91 -4.72 9.84
CA ASP A 140 -5.37 -5.91 9.12
C ASP A 140 -5.25 -5.72 7.60
N TYR A 141 -5.62 -4.54 7.10
CA TYR A 141 -5.45 -4.15 5.69
C TYR A 141 -3.97 -4.20 5.28
N ALA A 142 -3.10 -3.59 6.07
CA ALA A 142 -1.65 -3.56 5.85
C ALA A 142 -0.94 -4.89 6.18
N LYS A 143 -1.68 -5.94 6.61
CA LYS A 143 -1.15 -7.23 7.06
C LYS A 143 -0.11 -7.12 8.18
N LEU A 144 -0.29 -6.13 9.05
CA LEU A 144 0.54 -5.91 10.23
C LEU A 144 -0.06 -6.67 11.42
N LYS A 145 0.71 -7.58 11.97
CA LYS A 145 0.25 -8.46 13.07
C LYS A 145 0.38 -7.74 14.41
N ILE A 146 -0.70 -7.69 15.18
CA ILE A 146 -0.65 -7.27 16.59
C ILE A 146 -0.08 -8.40 17.44
N LEU A 147 1.01 -8.12 18.13
CA LEU A 147 1.69 -9.06 19.01
C LEU A 147 1.11 -9.02 20.42
N ARG A 148 0.76 -7.82 20.92
CA ARG A 148 0.21 -7.59 22.27
C ARG A 148 -0.73 -6.41 22.26
N GLY A 149 -1.71 -6.44 23.17
CA GLY A 149 -2.69 -5.36 23.30
C GLY A 149 -3.82 -5.44 22.30
N ARG A 150 -4.27 -4.29 21.79
CA ARG A 150 -5.39 -4.16 20.87
C ARG A 150 -5.11 -3.16 19.77
N ASP A 151 -5.92 -3.21 18.73
CA ASP A 151 -5.93 -2.23 17.65
C ASP A 151 -6.61 -0.91 18.07
N ILE A 152 -6.46 0.11 17.20
CA ILE A 152 -7.22 1.36 17.26
C ILE A 152 -8.68 1.05 16.94
N THR A 153 -9.59 1.69 17.68
CA THR A 153 -11.03 1.52 17.53
C THR A 153 -11.68 2.80 17.03
N ASP A 154 -12.91 2.69 16.48
CA ASP A 154 -13.73 3.85 16.10
C ASP A 154 -13.92 4.84 17.26
N THR A 155 -14.07 4.32 18.48
CA THR A 155 -14.16 5.15 19.68
C THR A 155 -12.86 5.88 20.00
N ASP A 156 -11.70 5.34 19.64
CA ASP A 156 -10.43 6.04 19.84
C ASP A 156 -10.29 7.18 18.83
N SER A 157 -10.70 6.96 17.59
CA SER A 157 -10.66 7.97 16.52
C SER A 157 -11.71 9.06 16.74
N SER A 158 -12.99 8.70 16.91
CA SER A 158 -14.08 9.68 17.06
C SER A 158 -13.98 10.54 18.33
N ARG A 159 -13.33 10.03 19.38
CA ARG A 159 -13.06 10.77 20.61
C ARG A 159 -11.64 11.34 20.67
N GLN A 160 -10.90 11.27 19.57
CA GLN A 160 -9.55 11.84 19.46
C GLN A 160 -8.63 11.44 20.62
N LYS A 161 -8.69 10.16 21.03
CA LYS A 161 -7.92 9.70 22.18
C LYS A 161 -6.44 9.69 21.87
N LYS A 162 -5.65 10.16 22.80
CA LYS A 162 -4.17 10.14 22.74
C LYS A 162 -3.66 8.74 23.07
N VAL A 163 -3.90 7.79 22.17
CA VAL A 163 -3.41 6.41 22.24
C VAL A 163 -2.55 6.12 21.01
N CYS A 164 -1.64 5.14 21.13
CA CYS A 164 -0.80 4.73 20.02
C CYS A 164 -0.55 3.23 19.98
N LEU A 165 -0.28 2.74 18.75
CA LEU A 165 0.33 1.44 18.50
C LEU A 165 1.80 1.67 18.13
N VAL A 166 2.68 0.86 18.68
CA VAL A 166 4.11 0.97 18.46
C VAL A 166 4.68 -0.35 17.94
N SER A 167 5.80 -0.30 17.21
CA SER A 167 6.46 -1.49 16.74
C SER A 167 7.19 -2.25 17.86
N ASP A 168 7.38 -3.55 17.70
CA ASP A 168 8.26 -4.36 18.54
C ASP A 168 9.69 -3.80 18.59
N ARG A 169 10.18 -3.20 17.51
CA ARG A 169 11.49 -2.52 17.47
C ARG A 169 11.56 -1.29 18.34
N MET A 170 10.52 -0.47 18.34
CA MET A 170 10.42 0.66 19.25
C MET A 170 10.44 0.18 20.70
N VAL A 171 9.72 -0.90 21.00
CA VAL A 171 9.70 -1.51 22.33
C VAL A 171 11.10 -2.02 22.74
N GLU A 172 11.80 -2.72 21.85
CA GLU A 172 13.17 -3.18 22.10
C GLU A 172 14.13 -2.03 22.41
N ASN A 173 14.08 -0.96 21.62
CA ASN A 173 14.98 0.19 21.74
C ASN A 173 14.73 1.04 23.01
N TYR A 174 13.47 1.22 23.35
CA TYR A 174 13.06 2.14 24.42
C TYR A 174 12.73 1.44 25.74
N PHE A 175 11.95 0.36 25.71
CA PHE A 175 11.52 -0.36 26.90
C PHE A 175 12.45 -1.54 27.27
N GLY A 176 13.09 -2.15 26.27
CA GLY A 176 13.84 -3.39 26.46
C GLY A 176 12.91 -4.54 26.84
N ASN A 177 13.02 -5.05 28.06
CA ASN A 177 12.21 -6.17 28.58
C ASN A 177 10.94 -5.72 29.35
N GLU A 178 10.74 -4.41 29.51
CA GLU A 178 9.57 -3.91 30.21
C GLU A 178 8.31 -4.00 29.36
N ASP A 179 7.15 -4.25 29.99
CA ASP A 179 5.87 -4.23 29.30
C ASP A 179 5.48 -2.79 28.92
N PRO A 180 5.30 -2.46 27.64
CA PRO A 180 4.94 -1.14 27.17
C PRO A 180 3.43 -0.82 27.32
N LEU A 181 2.57 -1.84 27.44
CA LEU A 181 1.12 -1.64 27.42
C LEU A 181 0.65 -0.77 28.59
N GLY A 182 -0.19 0.21 28.28
CA GLY A 182 -0.73 1.17 29.26
C GLY A 182 0.26 2.24 29.72
N LYS A 183 1.52 2.19 29.31
CA LYS A 183 2.50 3.25 29.59
C LYS A 183 2.30 4.43 28.66
N THR A 184 2.56 5.63 29.16
CA THR A 184 2.57 6.85 28.36
C THR A 184 3.98 7.09 27.81
N VAL A 185 4.05 7.45 26.54
CA VAL A 185 5.27 7.91 25.87
C VAL A 185 5.08 9.34 25.38
N ALA A 186 6.07 10.19 25.66
CA ALA A 186 6.17 11.53 25.09
C ALA A 186 6.91 11.43 23.75
N ILE A 187 6.29 11.86 22.66
CA ILE A 187 6.92 11.98 21.35
C ILE A 187 7.27 13.44 21.13
N ASP A 188 8.56 13.72 21.03
CA ASP A 188 9.08 15.02 20.64
C ASP A 188 9.13 15.06 19.11
N PHE A 189 8.28 15.85 18.47
CA PHE A 189 8.15 15.97 17.03
C PHE A 189 9.18 16.94 16.43
N ASP A 190 9.50 16.74 15.15
CA ASP A 190 10.50 17.55 14.44
C ASP A 190 10.08 19.03 14.28
N ASP A 191 8.79 19.35 14.39
CA ASP A 191 8.26 20.72 14.41
C ASP A 191 8.44 21.42 15.80
N GLY A 192 9.00 20.73 16.78
CA GLY A 192 9.21 21.21 18.13
C GLY A 192 8.02 21.05 19.07
N THR A 193 6.92 20.47 18.61
CA THR A 193 5.79 20.10 19.48
C THR A 193 6.05 18.78 20.20
N THR A 194 5.34 18.53 21.30
CA THR A 194 5.41 17.25 22.05
C THR A 194 4.01 16.73 22.27
N GLY A 195 3.81 15.43 22.07
CA GLY A 195 2.58 14.73 22.33
C GLY A 195 2.74 13.54 23.26
N ASP A 196 1.84 13.43 24.26
CA ASP A 196 1.80 12.29 25.18
C ASP A 196 0.77 11.26 24.68
N PHE A 197 1.19 10.00 24.49
CA PHE A 197 0.33 8.93 24.00
C PHE A 197 0.42 7.69 24.89
N VAL A 198 -0.71 7.06 25.16
CA VAL A 198 -0.77 5.78 25.88
C VAL A 198 -0.63 4.64 24.90
N ILE A 199 0.31 3.74 25.09
CA ILE A 199 0.50 2.55 24.27
C ILE A 199 -0.63 1.57 24.54
N VAL A 200 -1.46 1.28 23.50
CA VAL A 200 -2.57 0.33 23.58
C VAL A 200 -2.28 -0.99 22.86
N GLY A 201 -1.27 -1.02 22.00
CA GLY A 201 -0.86 -2.23 21.32
C GLY A 201 0.55 -2.17 20.79
N VAL A 202 1.10 -3.35 20.52
CA VAL A 202 2.41 -3.56 19.91
C VAL A 202 2.23 -4.41 18.67
N TYR A 203 2.71 -3.93 17.53
CA TYR A 203 2.67 -4.67 16.27
C TYR A 203 4.07 -5.19 15.86
N GLU A 204 4.08 -6.25 15.07
CA GLU A 204 5.30 -6.80 14.47
C GLU A 204 5.77 -5.93 13.30
N TYR A 205 7.01 -5.45 13.37
CA TYR A 205 7.59 -4.70 12.25
C TYR A 205 7.74 -5.60 11.02
N ASN A 206 7.15 -5.20 9.91
CA ASN A 206 7.13 -5.99 8.69
C ASN A 206 7.80 -5.24 7.53
N GLN A 207 8.91 -5.78 7.02
CA GLN A 207 9.64 -5.22 5.87
C GLN A 207 8.82 -5.24 4.56
N THR A 208 7.86 -6.14 4.45
CA THR A 208 7.00 -6.21 3.26
C THR A 208 6.15 -4.93 3.14
N TYR A 209 5.66 -4.41 4.27
CA TYR A 209 4.90 -3.17 4.30
C TYR A 209 5.79 -1.92 4.26
N PHE A 210 6.83 -1.88 5.11
CA PHE A 210 7.70 -0.70 5.25
C PHE A 210 8.81 -0.62 4.18
N GLY A 211 8.93 -1.64 3.33
CA GLY A 211 9.94 -1.70 2.30
C GLY A 211 11.32 -2.14 2.80
N LYS A 212 12.28 -2.14 1.88
CA LYS A 212 13.64 -2.57 2.16
C LYS A 212 14.33 -1.58 3.10
N GLU A 213 14.89 -2.12 4.17
CA GLU A 213 15.63 -1.32 5.15
C GLU A 213 16.87 -0.64 4.56
N ASP A 214 17.07 0.61 4.92
CA ASP A 214 18.35 1.27 4.70
C ASP A 214 19.40 0.70 5.68
N THR A 215 20.32 -0.06 5.14
CA THR A 215 21.39 -0.68 5.92
C THR A 215 22.52 0.28 6.30
N SER A 216 22.53 1.50 5.74
CA SER A 216 23.48 2.56 6.10
C SER A 216 23.18 3.20 7.46
N ILE A 217 21.94 3.08 7.92
CA ILE A 217 21.46 3.60 9.20
C ILE A 217 21.47 2.47 10.24
N SER A 218 21.94 2.77 11.47
CA SER A 218 21.93 1.79 12.55
C SER A 218 20.48 1.33 12.84
N LYS A 219 20.29 0.09 13.28
CA LYS A 219 18.94 -0.43 13.60
C LYS A 219 18.21 0.44 14.62
N LYS A 220 18.96 1.01 15.58
CA LYS A 220 18.43 1.86 16.64
C LYS A 220 17.96 3.21 16.13
N ASP A 221 18.58 3.73 15.07
CA ASP A 221 18.30 5.06 14.53
C ASP A 221 17.20 5.05 13.46
N ARG A 222 16.73 3.87 13.05
CA ARG A 222 15.68 3.74 12.05
C ARG A 222 14.32 4.15 12.60
N TYR A 223 13.58 4.87 11.78
CA TYR A 223 12.20 5.20 12.09
C TYR A 223 11.31 3.97 12.00
N THR A 224 10.36 3.87 12.93
CA THR A 224 9.24 2.93 12.87
C THR A 224 7.94 3.69 13.06
N ALA A 225 6.85 3.23 12.45
CA ALA A 225 5.57 3.92 12.60
C ALA A 225 5.08 3.86 14.05
N ALA A 226 4.62 5.01 14.55
CA ALA A 226 3.73 5.10 15.70
C ALA A 226 2.34 5.40 15.15
N PHE A 227 1.46 4.39 15.11
CA PHE A 227 0.11 4.56 14.60
C PHE A 227 -0.79 5.20 15.66
N LEU A 228 -1.43 6.29 15.27
CA LEU A 228 -2.36 7.07 16.09
C LEU A 228 -3.77 6.95 15.50
N PRO A 229 -4.84 7.16 16.28
CA PRO A 229 -6.18 7.32 15.69
C PRO A 229 -6.19 8.50 14.72
N ILE A 230 -6.76 8.31 13.52
CA ILE A 230 -6.75 9.36 12.47
C ILE A 230 -7.44 10.64 12.94
N GLY A 231 -8.52 10.54 13.69
CA GLY A 231 -9.20 11.71 14.28
C GLY A 231 -8.31 12.48 15.27
N THR A 232 -7.38 11.80 15.97
CA THR A 232 -6.39 12.47 16.82
C THR A 232 -5.41 13.29 15.98
N VAL A 233 -4.94 12.73 14.85
CA VAL A 233 -4.03 13.43 13.94
C VAL A 233 -4.73 14.61 13.27
N PHE A 234 -5.98 14.46 12.83
CA PHE A 234 -6.76 15.58 12.27
C PHE A 234 -6.90 16.74 13.27
N ASN A 235 -7.18 16.43 14.54
CA ASN A 235 -7.22 17.45 15.59
C ASN A 235 -5.85 18.14 15.77
N MET A 236 -4.75 17.36 15.76
CA MET A 236 -3.39 17.91 15.93
C MET A 236 -2.97 18.79 14.75
N THR A 237 -3.42 18.50 13.55
CA THR A 237 -3.12 19.28 12.34
C THR A 237 -4.09 20.44 12.09
N GLY A 238 -5.19 20.50 12.84
CA GLY A 238 -6.31 21.42 12.55
C GLY A 238 -7.14 21.01 11.33
N ALA A 239 -6.92 19.79 10.81
CA ALA A 239 -7.64 19.23 9.66
C ALA A 239 -8.93 18.48 10.07
N GLU A 240 -9.33 18.55 11.33
CA GLU A 240 -10.46 17.81 11.92
C GLU A 240 -11.78 17.97 11.14
N GLU A 241 -11.97 19.13 10.52
CA GLU A 241 -13.18 19.43 9.78
C GLU A 241 -13.02 19.21 8.26
N ASN A 242 -11.83 18.86 7.77
CA ASN A 242 -11.53 18.86 6.34
C ASN A 242 -11.88 17.54 5.64
N GLY A 243 -11.98 16.40 6.35
CA GLY A 243 -12.24 15.09 5.73
C GLY A 243 -11.01 14.52 4.99
N TYR A 244 -11.23 13.77 3.92
CA TYR A 244 -10.22 13.00 3.23
C TYR A 244 -9.98 13.50 1.80
N SER A 245 -8.73 13.64 1.39
CA SER A 245 -8.35 13.88 -0.01
C SER A 245 -8.05 12.58 -0.76
N ASN A 246 -7.69 11.53 -0.04
CA ASN A 246 -7.40 10.19 -0.53
C ASN A 246 -7.85 9.15 0.49
N ILE A 247 -8.45 8.06 0.02
CA ILE A 247 -8.99 7.02 0.88
C ILE A 247 -9.04 5.68 0.14
N ASP A 248 -8.81 4.58 0.85
CA ASP A 248 -9.03 3.24 0.36
C ASP A 248 -10.35 2.70 0.93
N ILE A 249 -11.21 2.22 0.06
CA ILE A 249 -12.49 1.61 0.43
C ILE A 249 -12.34 0.11 0.24
N THR A 250 -12.48 -0.65 1.31
CA THR A 250 -12.35 -2.11 1.27
C THR A 250 -13.58 -2.73 0.63
N VAL A 251 -13.34 -3.62 -0.35
CA VAL A 251 -14.35 -4.32 -1.12
C VAL A 251 -14.49 -5.75 -0.60
N ASN A 252 -15.72 -6.24 -0.53
CA ASN A 252 -16.00 -7.64 -0.19
C ASN A 252 -15.29 -8.55 -1.21
N PRO A 253 -14.51 -9.55 -0.78
CA PRO A 253 -13.81 -10.47 -1.69
C PRO A 253 -14.72 -11.25 -2.65
N ALA A 254 -16.02 -11.31 -2.39
CA ALA A 254 -17.01 -11.95 -3.26
C ALA A 254 -17.55 -11.02 -4.35
N SER A 255 -17.30 -9.70 -4.26
CA SER A 255 -17.78 -8.71 -5.22
C SER A 255 -16.79 -8.53 -6.37
N ASP A 256 -17.32 -8.05 -7.49
CA ASP A 256 -16.50 -7.65 -8.65
C ASP A 256 -15.88 -6.28 -8.38
N ILE A 257 -14.55 -6.25 -8.28
CA ILE A 257 -13.83 -5.02 -7.93
C ILE A 257 -13.91 -3.95 -9.02
N GLU A 258 -14.06 -4.33 -10.30
CA GLU A 258 -14.20 -3.35 -11.38
C GLU A 258 -15.56 -2.66 -11.29
N GLN A 259 -16.62 -3.44 -10.98
CA GLN A 259 -17.95 -2.89 -10.74
C GLN A 259 -17.96 -2.01 -9.51
N ALA A 260 -17.39 -2.47 -8.39
CA ALA A 260 -17.27 -1.68 -7.16
C ALA A 260 -16.51 -0.36 -7.38
N THR A 261 -15.47 -0.37 -8.23
CA THR A 261 -14.74 0.86 -8.61
C THR A 261 -15.64 1.84 -9.34
N THR A 262 -16.45 1.33 -10.27
CA THR A 262 -17.42 2.15 -11.02
C THR A 262 -18.49 2.71 -10.09
N ASP A 263 -19.06 1.88 -9.22
CA ASP A 263 -20.12 2.27 -8.29
C ASP A 263 -19.62 3.32 -7.27
N ALA A 264 -18.39 3.16 -6.75
CA ALA A 264 -17.77 4.17 -5.88
C ALA A 264 -17.56 5.50 -6.61
N SER A 265 -17.04 5.44 -7.85
CA SER A 265 -16.84 6.63 -8.69
C SER A 265 -18.15 7.34 -8.98
N ASP A 266 -19.15 6.61 -9.46
CA ASP A 266 -20.46 7.16 -9.84
C ASP A 266 -21.23 7.73 -8.64
N PHE A 267 -21.10 7.11 -7.47
CA PHE A 267 -21.74 7.61 -6.26
C PHE A 267 -21.10 8.90 -5.77
N LEU A 268 -19.76 8.89 -5.61
CA LEU A 268 -19.03 10.03 -5.04
C LEU A 268 -18.96 11.22 -6.00
N SER A 269 -18.87 10.99 -7.32
CA SER A 269 -18.82 12.05 -8.33
C SER A 269 -20.04 12.98 -8.29
N LYS A 270 -21.21 12.50 -7.83
CA LYS A 270 -22.43 13.30 -7.70
C LYS A 270 -22.25 14.50 -6.78
N PHE A 271 -21.42 14.38 -5.76
CA PHE A 271 -21.12 15.46 -4.83
C PHE A 271 -20.20 16.54 -5.45
N TYR A 272 -19.49 16.18 -6.54
CA TYR A 272 -18.50 17.04 -7.20
C TYR A 272 -18.95 17.54 -8.57
N GLU A 273 -20.21 17.28 -9.00
CA GLU A 273 -20.74 17.74 -10.31
C GLU A 273 -20.62 19.25 -10.49
N ASN A 274 -20.83 20.02 -9.41
CA ASN A 274 -20.78 21.47 -9.41
C ASN A 274 -19.44 22.04 -8.88
N ASN A 275 -18.51 21.21 -8.47
CA ASN A 275 -17.19 21.65 -8.03
C ASN A 275 -16.35 22.04 -9.25
N LYS A 276 -15.84 23.28 -9.25
CA LYS A 276 -15.09 23.83 -10.39
C LYS A 276 -13.65 23.37 -10.44
N ASN A 277 -13.09 23.05 -9.29
CA ASN A 277 -11.67 22.82 -9.09
C ASN A 277 -11.32 21.33 -8.96
N TRP A 278 -12.25 20.54 -8.40
CA TRP A 278 -11.99 19.18 -8.01
C TRP A 278 -12.97 18.17 -8.62
N THR A 279 -12.49 16.99 -8.87
CA THR A 279 -13.28 15.82 -9.28
C THR A 279 -12.85 14.60 -8.49
N VAL A 280 -13.72 13.61 -8.42
CA VAL A 280 -13.39 12.31 -7.80
C VAL A 280 -12.87 11.37 -8.87
N THR A 281 -11.78 10.71 -8.56
CA THR A 281 -11.25 9.60 -9.35
C THR A 281 -11.17 8.36 -8.48
N ALA A 282 -11.69 7.25 -8.98
CA ALA A 282 -11.59 5.95 -8.33
C ALA A 282 -10.82 4.99 -9.22
N TYR A 283 -9.93 4.21 -8.63
CA TYR A 283 -9.22 3.14 -9.33
C TYR A 283 -9.00 1.94 -8.41
N ASN A 284 -8.73 0.80 -9.00
CA ASN A 284 -8.30 -0.39 -8.28
C ASN A 284 -6.98 -0.90 -8.85
N MET A 285 -6.13 -1.43 -7.99
CA MET A 285 -4.81 -1.93 -8.40
C MET A 285 -4.91 -3.22 -9.26
N GLN A 286 -6.05 -3.91 -9.24
CA GLN A 286 -6.24 -5.13 -10.03
C GLN A 286 -6.34 -4.83 -11.54
N SER A 287 -6.89 -3.69 -11.92
CA SER A 287 -6.93 -3.24 -13.32
C SER A 287 -5.52 -2.99 -13.87
N ASP A 288 -4.64 -2.40 -13.06
CA ASP A 288 -3.23 -2.19 -13.43
C ASP A 288 -2.50 -3.53 -13.61
N LEU A 289 -2.75 -4.50 -12.74
CA LEU A 289 -2.22 -5.85 -12.90
C LEU A 289 -2.76 -6.54 -14.16
N GLY A 290 -4.00 -6.29 -14.54
CA GLY A 290 -4.61 -6.77 -15.78
C GLY A 290 -3.83 -6.31 -17.00
N MET A 291 -3.46 -5.04 -17.08
CA MET A 291 -2.62 -4.48 -18.13
C MET A 291 -1.21 -5.11 -18.15
N ILE A 292 -0.55 -5.19 -17.00
CA ILE A 292 0.77 -5.80 -16.87
C ILE A 292 0.73 -7.28 -17.28
N ASN A 293 -0.26 -8.04 -16.84
CA ASN A 293 -0.44 -9.44 -17.23
C ASN A 293 -0.66 -9.59 -18.75
N THR A 294 -1.36 -8.65 -19.38
CA THR A 294 -1.55 -8.64 -20.83
C THR A 294 -0.21 -8.42 -21.55
N VAL A 295 0.60 -7.46 -21.10
CA VAL A 295 1.95 -7.23 -21.65
C VAL A 295 2.85 -8.45 -21.47
N ILE A 296 2.87 -9.08 -20.28
CA ILE A 296 3.65 -10.28 -20.02
C ILE A 296 3.19 -11.43 -20.94
N ASN A 297 1.89 -11.63 -21.11
CA ASN A 297 1.35 -12.66 -21.99
C ASN A 297 1.78 -12.44 -23.46
N VAL A 298 1.80 -11.20 -23.95
CA VAL A 298 2.27 -10.87 -25.30
C VAL A 298 3.76 -11.17 -25.49
N ILE A 299 4.58 -10.96 -24.46
CA ILE A 299 6.03 -11.21 -24.51
C ILE A 299 6.37 -12.69 -24.40
N THR A 300 5.50 -13.48 -23.76
CA THR A 300 5.75 -14.92 -23.45
C THR A 300 5.09 -15.87 -24.45
N VAL A 301 4.31 -15.38 -25.39
CA VAL A 301 3.75 -16.12 -26.55
C VAL A 301 4.66 -15.96 -27.75
#